data_d1713a78c47dac3ff847527ae958edd8
#
_entry.id   d1713a78c47dac3ff847527ae958edd8
#
_cell.length_a   1.000
_cell.length_b   1.000
_cell.length_c   1.000
_cell.angle_alpha   90.00
_cell.angle_beta   90.00
_cell.angle_gamma   90.00
#
_symmetry.space_group_name_H-M   'P 1'
#
loop_
_entity.id
_entity.type
_entity.pdbx_description
1 polymer ?
#
loop_
_entity_poly.entity_id
_entity_poly.type
_entity_poly.pdbx_seq_one_letter_code
_entity_poly.pdbx_strand_id
1 'polypeptide(L)'
;LFSQIIGHEDIKAKLIQSVKENRVAHAQLFLGQKGTGKLALAVAYAQYINCANKGENDSCGECPSCKKYNALAHPDLHFIFPNTTNKNVKKDPESDLFIADWREYLEKCECYADLSSWYNALDVENKQGSINVRDAATIMRKLNLKAYEAEYKVAIIWMAEKLNIQ
;
A
#
# COMPACT_ATOMS: atom_id res chain seq x y z
N LEU A 1 -1.11 12.23 1.74
CA LEU A 1 -0.26 13.35 1.31
C LEU A 1 1.12 13.28 1.96
N PHE A 2 2.17 13.74 1.27
CA PHE A 2 3.51 13.85 1.87
C PHE A 2 3.53 14.81 3.05
N SER A 3 2.77 15.89 3.00
CA SER A 3 2.64 16.87 4.08
C SER A 3 2.08 16.31 5.38
N GLN A 4 1.35 15.20 5.34
CA GLN A 4 0.80 14.54 6.52
C GLN A 4 1.79 13.60 7.19
N ILE A 5 2.94 13.33 6.57
CA ILE A 5 3.95 12.39 7.09
C ILE A 5 5.02 13.19 7.82
N ILE A 6 5.26 12.83 9.07
CA ILE A 6 6.26 13.50 9.91
C ILE A 6 7.67 13.07 9.48
N GLY A 7 8.56 14.02 9.24
CA GLY A 7 9.95 13.78 8.87
C GLY A 7 10.13 13.24 7.45
N HIS A 8 11.27 12.60 7.21
CA HIS A 8 11.68 12.02 5.92
C HIS A 8 11.83 13.01 4.77
N GLU A 9 12.15 14.25 5.04
CA GLU A 9 12.18 15.35 4.03
C GLU A 9 13.10 15.01 2.86
N ASP A 10 14.30 14.45 3.11
CA ASP A 10 15.24 14.03 2.06
C ASP A 10 14.68 12.92 1.17
N ILE A 11 13.93 11.97 1.78
CA ILE A 11 13.32 10.86 1.03
C ILE A 11 12.15 11.38 0.20
N LYS A 12 11.28 12.22 0.78
CA LYS A 12 10.19 12.88 0.07
C LYS A 12 10.70 13.66 -1.13
N ALA A 13 11.75 14.48 -0.93
CA ALA A 13 12.36 15.26 -2.00
C ALA A 13 12.89 14.36 -3.14
N LYS A 14 13.55 13.25 -2.82
CA LYS A 14 14.05 12.28 -3.82
C LYS A 14 12.89 11.61 -4.59
N LEU A 15 11.82 11.22 -3.90
CA LEU A 15 10.63 10.63 -4.53
C LEU A 15 9.94 11.63 -5.46
N ILE A 16 9.77 12.87 -5.03
CA ILE A 16 9.20 13.95 -5.82
C ILE A 16 10.08 14.22 -7.06
N GLN A 17 11.38 14.30 -6.87
CA GLN A 17 12.33 14.53 -7.95
C GLN A 17 12.27 13.41 -9.00
N SER A 18 12.16 12.16 -8.59
CA SER A 18 12.03 11.02 -9.52
C SER A 18 10.81 11.13 -10.42
N VAL A 19 9.70 11.68 -9.89
CA VAL A 19 8.48 11.92 -10.68
C VAL A 19 8.67 13.09 -11.62
N LYS A 20 9.27 14.22 -11.15
CA LYS A 20 9.55 15.40 -11.98
C LYS A 20 10.46 15.08 -13.17
N GLU A 21 11.40 14.15 -12.97
CA GLU A 21 12.32 13.69 -14.01
C GLU A 21 11.76 12.56 -14.88
N ASN A 22 10.50 12.17 -14.68
CA ASN A 22 9.87 11.01 -15.33
C ASN A 22 10.66 9.71 -15.16
N ARG A 23 11.23 9.50 -13.96
CA ARG A 23 12.05 8.34 -13.59
C ARG A 23 11.40 7.54 -12.45
N VAL A 24 10.13 7.23 -12.61
CA VAL A 24 9.42 6.37 -11.64
C VAL A 24 9.93 4.93 -11.81
N ALA A 25 10.59 4.42 -10.78
CA ALA A 25 11.13 3.06 -10.82
C ALA A 25 10.00 2.01 -10.80
N HIS A 26 10.17 0.93 -11.58
CA HIS A 26 9.20 -0.18 -11.62
C HIS A 26 9.07 -0.92 -10.28
N ALA A 27 10.13 -0.97 -9.49
CA ALA A 27 10.13 -1.54 -8.15
C ALA A 27 10.96 -0.65 -7.22
N GLN A 28 10.42 -0.40 -6.03
CA GLN A 28 11.07 0.39 -4.99
C GLN A 28 10.95 -0.33 -3.65
N LEU A 29 12.01 -0.34 -2.88
CA LEU A 29 12.06 -0.96 -1.57
C LEU A 29 12.21 0.11 -0.49
N PHE A 30 11.22 0.21 0.39
CA PHE A 30 11.22 1.11 1.54
C PHE A 30 11.75 0.36 2.78
N LEU A 31 13.01 0.54 3.10
CA LEU A 31 13.66 -0.08 4.28
C LEU A 31 13.72 0.90 5.45
N GLY A 32 13.57 0.37 6.66
CA GLY A 32 13.68 1.16 7.89
C GLY A 32 13.07 0.44 9.08
N GLN A 33 13.27 1.01 10.26
CA GLN A 33 12.75 0.47 11.52
C GLN A 33 11.21 0.45 11.54
N LYS A 34 10.64 -0.38 12.42
CA LYS A 34 9.19 -0.41 12.69
C LYS A 34 8.71 0.97 13.14
N GLY A 35 7.52 1.37 12.71
CA GLY A 35 6.89 2.64 13.14
C GLY A 35 7.39 3.90 12.42
N THR A 36 8.33 3.80 11.46
CA THR A 36 8.89 4.99 10.78
C THR A 36 8.03 5.52 9.63
N GLY A 37 6.78 5.07 9.46
CA GLY A 37 5.88 5.60 8.43
C GLY A 37 6.15 5.14 7.00
N LYS A 38 6.90 4.04 6.79
CA LYS A 38 7.22 3.53 5.45
C LYS A 38 5.99 3.26 4.58
N LEU A 39 4.95 2.69 5.17
CA LEU A 39 3.71 2.40 4.44
C LEU A 39 2.96 3.70 4.10
N ALA A 40 2.87 4.63 5.04
CA ALA A 40 2.29 5.95 4.79
C ALA A 40 3.03 6.67 3.65
N LEU A 41 4.36 6.61 3.65
CA LEU A 41 5.20 7.19 2.59
C LEU A 41 4.96 6.52 1.23
N ALA A 42 4.84 5.18 1.19
CA ALA A 42 4.54 4.44 -0.04
C ALA A 42 3.16 4.80 -0.60
N VAL A 43 2.14 4.93 0.27
CA VAL A 43 0.78 5.35 -0.14
C VAL A 43 0.80 6.80 -0.65
N ALA A 44 1.46 7.73 0.04
CA ALA A 44 1.57 9.13 -0.41
C ALA A 44 2.32 9.24 -1.74
N TYR A 45 3.37 8.45 -1.95
CA TYR A 45 4.08 8.39 -3.22
C TYR A 45 3.19 7.85 -4.34
N ALA A 46 2.46 6.75 -4.08
CA ALA A 46 1.50 6.19 -5.03
C ALA A 46 0.42 7.21 -5.43
N GLN A 47 -0.08 7.99 -4.46
CA GLN A 47 -1.01 9.10 -4.71
C GLN A 47 -0.37 10.20 -5.56
N TYR A 48 0.89 10.57 -5.26
CA TYR A 48 1.59 11.63 -5.97
C TYR A 48 1.84 11.27 -7.44
N ILE A 49 2.31 10.07 -7.75
CA ILE A 49 2.55 9.64 -9.15
C ILE A 49 1.28 9.62 -9.98
N ASN A 50 0.11 9.36 -9.38
CA ASN A 50 -1.19 9.27 -10.04
C ASN A 50 -2.10 10.49 -9.82
N CYS A 51 -1.60 11.55 -9.20
CA CYS A 51 -2.35 12.79 -9.04
C CYS A 51 -2.48 13.51 -10.39
N ALA A 52 -3.70 13.89 -10.79
CA ALA A 52 -3.94 14.62 -12.03
C ALA A 52 -3.42 16.06 -11.99
N ASN A 53 -3.41 16.67 -10.80
CA ASN A 53 -3.02 18.08 -10.57
C ASN A 53 -1.90 18.13 -9.53
N LYS A 54 -0.74 17.50 -9.86
CA LYS A 54 0.43 17.47 -8.96
C LYS A 54 0.88 18.89 -8.63
N GLY A 55 1.02 19.18 -7.33
CA GLY A 55 1.72 20.36 -6.86
C GLY A 55 3.24 20.18 -6.96
N GLU A 56 3.96 21.23 -6.61
CA GLU A 56 5.43 21.21 -6.66
C GLU A 56 6.03 20.15 -5.71
N ASN A 57 5.44 20.01 -4.51
CA ASN A 57 5.98 19.15 -3.44
C ASN A 57 4.98 18.12 -2.90
N ASP A 58 3.74 18.08 -3.40
CA ASP A 58 2.72 17.13 -2.95
C ASP A 58 1.63 16.93 -4.00
N SER A 59 0.82 15.90 -3.83
CA SER A 59 -0.42 15.73 -4.58
C SER A 59 -1.47 16.77 -4.16
N CYS A 60 -2.40 17.12 -5.05
CA CYS A 60 -3.40 18.16 -4.76
C CYS A 60 -4.41 17.77 -3.67
N GLY A 61 -4.58 16.48 -3.36
CA GLY A 61 -5.56 16.01 -2.37
C GLY A 61 -7.03 16.02 -2.81
N GLU A 62 -7.38 16.72 -3.88
CA GLU A 62 -8.77 17.04 -4.23
C GLU A 62 -9.26 16.44 -5.56
N CYS A 63 -8.36 16.12 -6.50
CA CYS A 63 -8.77 15.53 -7.77
C CYS A 63 -9.41 14.14 -7.56
N PRO A 64 -10.18 13.63 -8.53
CA PRO A 64 -10.85 12.32 -8.39
C PRO A 64 -9.92 11.18 -8.01
N SER A 65 -8.71 11.15 -8.57
CA SER A 65 -7.68 10.18 -8.21
C SER A 65 -7.27 10.33 -6.74
N CYS A 66 -6.91 11.54 -6.28
CA CYS A 66 -6.54 11.80 -4.89
C CYS A 66 -7.64 11.41 -3.90
N LYS A 67 -8.90 11.70 -4.19
CA LYS A 67 -10.04 11.29 -3.33
C LYS A 67 -10.11 9.78 -3.17
N LYS A 68 -9.89 9.02 -4.25
CA LYS A 68 -9.85 7.55 -4.21
C LYS A 68 -8.62 7.03 -3.45
N TYR A 69 -7.46 7.68 -3.59
CA TYR A 69 -6.26 7.36 -2.80
C TYR A 69 -6.43 7.66 -1.31
N ASN A 70 -7.08 8.78 -0.95
CA ASN A 70 -7.40 9.11 0.43
C ASN A 70 -8.31 8.06 1.08
N ALA A 71 -9.23 7.48 0.31
CA ALA A 71 -10.07 6.36 0.74
C ALA A 71 -9.40 4.99 0.60
N LEU A 72 -8.12 4.92 0.18
CA LEU A 72 -7.38 3.68 -0.11
C LEU A 72 -8.12 2.74 -1.10
N ALA A 73 -8.94 3.32 -1.96
CA ALA A 73 -9.89 2.61 -2.85
C ALA A 73 -9.69 2.93 -4.33
N HIS A 74 -8.50 3.44 -4.72
CA HIS A 74 -8.21 3.67 -6.12
C HIS A 74 -8.14 2.33 -6.88
N PRO A 75 -8.78 2.18 -8.07
CA PRO A 75 -8.84 0.92 -8.80
C PRO A 75 -7.47 0.39 -9.26
N ASP A 76 -6.51 1.29 -9.46
CA ASP A 76 -5.13 0.95 -9.83
C ASP A 76 -4.17 0.90 -8.62
N LEU A 77 -4.69 0.94 -7.38
CA LEU A 77 -3.93 0.72 -6.14
C LEU A 77 -4.28 -0.64 -5.55
N HIS A 78 -3.30 -1.48 -5.42
CA HIS A 78 -3.44 -2.83 -4.87
C HIS A 78 -2.57 -2.99 -3.64
N PHE A 79 -3.09 -3.71 -2.63
CA PHE A 79 -2.35 -4.04 -1.43
C PHE A 79 -2.13 -5.53 -1.33
N ILE A 80 -0.94 -5.90 -0.85
CA ILE A 80 -0.60 -7.25 -0.41
C ILE A 80 -0.02 -7.14 0.99
N PHE A 81 -0.50 -7.97 1.88
CA PHE A 81 -0.14 -7.95 3.29
C PHE A 81 -0.27 -9.34 3.91
N PRO A 82 0.45 -9.62 5.01
CA PRO A 82 0.33 -10.89 5.70
C PRO A 82 -1.11 -11.15 6.15
N ASN A 83 -1.61 -12.32 5.79
CA ASN A 83 -2.97 -12.74 6.10
C ASN A 83 -3.00 -14.21 6.58
N THR A 84 -4.08 -14.61 7.21
CA THR A 84 -4.32 -15.98 7.69
C THR A 84 -5.81 -16.25 7.79
N THR A 85 -6.19 -17.51 7.97
CA THR A 85 -7.59 -17.88 8.19
C THR A 85 -8.14 -17.27 9.47
N ASN A 86 -9.38 -16.79 9.44
CA ASN A 86 -10.13 -16.31 10.59
C ASN A 86 -11.55 -16.92 10.63
N LYS A 87 -12.44 -16.35 11.46
CA LYS A 87 -13.84 -16.83 11.55
C LYS A 87 -14.62 -16.72 10.24
N ASN A 88 -14.28 -15.74 9.39
CA ASN A 88 -14.98 -15.46 8.12
C ASN A 88 -14.31 -16.20 6.95
N VAL A 89 -12.98 -16.26 6.91
CA VAL A 89 -12.18 -16.90 5.88
C VAL A 89 -11.56 -18.17 6.42
N LYS A 90 -12.16 -19.34 6.12
CA LYS A 90 -11.77 -20.64 6.68
C LYS A 90 -10.66 -21.34 5.91
N LYS A 91 -10.54 -21.08 4.62
CA LYS A 91 -9.57 -21.69 3.71
C LYS A 91 -9.01 -20.68 2.76
N ASP A 92 -7.81 -20.94 2.30
CA ASP A 92 -7.20 -20.24 1.18
C ASP A 92 -7.20 -18.71 1.36
N PRO A 93 -6.69 -18.19 2.50
CA PRO A 93 -6.68 -16.76 2.75
C PRO A 93 -5.79 -16.05 1.73
N GLU A 94 -6.26 -14.91 1.23
CA GLU A 94 -5.51 -14.01 0.36
C GLU A 94 -5.90 -12.56 0.67
N SER A 95 -5.02 -11.61 0.36
CA SER A 95 -5.17 -10.19 0.73
C SER A 95 -6.47 -9.56 0.23
N ASP A 96 -6.96 -9.97 -0.95
CA ASP A 96 -8.21 -9.45 -1.51
C ASP A 96 -9.44 -9.77 -0.64
N LEU A 97 -9.43 -10.91 0.06
CA LEU A 97 -10.55 -11.30 0.93
C LEU A 97 -10.63 -10.43 2.21
N PHE A 98 -9.53 -9.77 2.56
CA PHE A 98 -9.42 -8.91 3.74
C PHE A 98 -9.25 -7.43 3.39
N ILE A 99 -9.49 -7.04 2.13
CA ILE A 99 -9.20 -5.68 1.68
C ILE A 99 -10.07 -4.62 2.38
N ALA A 100 -11.28 -4.96 2.78
CA ALA A 100 -12.16 -4.06 3.52
C ALA A 100 -11.62 -3.83 4.94
N ASP A 101 -11.28 -4.92 5.64
CA ASP A 101 -10.69 -4.87 7.00
C ASP A 101 -9.34 -4.12 6.97
N TRP A 102 -8.54 -4.33 5.91
CA TRP A 102 -7.26 -3.66 5.70
C TRP A 102 -7.42 -2.15 5.56
N ARG A 103 -8.37 -1.69 4.75
CA ARG A 103 -8.66 -0.26 4.57
C ARG A 103 -9.10 0.38 5.87
N GLU A 104 -10.03 -0.24 6.58
CA GLU A 104 -10.51 0.25 7.88
C GLU A 104 -9.36 0.32 8.90
N TYR A 105 -8.49 -0.70 8.93
CA TYR A 105 -7.32 -0.71 9.78
C TYR A 105 -6.33 0.41 9.43
N LEU A 106 -6.01 0.61 8.15
CA LEU A 106 -5.10 1.66 7.70
C LEU A 106 -5.65 3.06 7.95
N GLU A 107 -6.95 3.26 7.83
CA GLU A 107 -7.60 4.53 8.17
C GLU A 107 -7.42 4.85 9.66
N LYS A 108 -7.67 3.88 10.54
CA LYS A 108 -7.52 4.05 12.00
C LYS A 108 -6.09 4.33 12.44
N CYS A 109 -5.09 3.75 11.79
CA CYS A 109 -3.69 3.93 12.13
C CYS A 109 -2.96 4.92 11.21
N GLU A 110 -3.68 5.67 10.37
CA GLU A 110 -3.11 6.64 9.41
C GLU A 110 -1.95 6.06 8.58
N CYS A 111 -2.07 4.78 8.20
CA CYS A 111 -1.03 4.00 7.51
C CYS A 111 0.27 3.78 8.31
N TYR A 112 0.30 4.03 9.62
CA TYR A 112 1.40 3.64 10.51
C TYR A 112 1.18 2.22 11.04
N ALA A 113 1.09 1.29 10.13
CA ALA A 113 0.71 -0.10 10.40
C ALA A 113 1.74 -0.88 11.23
N ASP A 114 1.21 -1.71 12.13
CA ASP A 114 1.94 -2.67 12.97
C ASP A 114 1.32 -4.06 12.83
N LEU A 115 2.16 -5.10 12.75
CA LEU A 115 1.71 -6.47 12.51
C LEU A 115 0.82 -7.02 13.64
N SER A 116 1.16 -6.73 14.90
CA SER A 116 0.34 -7.18 16.04
C SER A 116 -1.04 -6.54 16.03
N SER A 117 -1.09 -5.22 15.80
CA SER A 117 -2.35 -4.48 15.68
C SER A 117 -3.19 -4.94 14.48
N TRP A 118 -2.54 -5.29 13.37
CA TRP A 118 -3.22 -5.87 12.22
C TRP A 118 -3.85 -7.23 12.54
N TYR A 119 -3.12 -8.12 13.23
CA TYR A 119 -3.67 -9.42 13.61
C TYR A 119 -4.80 -9.30 14.63
N ASN A 120 -4.72 -8.32 15.55
CA ASN A 120 -5.82 -8.00 16.46
C ASN A 120 -7.06 -7.54 15.68
N ALA A 121 -6.90 -6.71 14.66
CA ALA A 121 -8.00 -6.29 13.79
C ALA A 121 -8.67 -7.46 13.04
N LEU A 122 -7.93 -8.55 12.77
CA LEU A 122 -8.44 -9.76 12.15
C LEU A 122 -9.01 -10.79 13.15
N ASP A 123 -8.97 -10.54 14.46
CA ASP A 123 -9.31 -11.51 15.54
C ASP A 123 -8.42 -12.79 15.46
N VAL A 124 -7.12 -12.65 15.19
CA VAL A 124 -6.20 -13.79 14.97
C VAL A 124 -4.88 -13.66 15.74
N GLU A 125 -4.92 -13.13 16.95
CA GLU A 125 -3.75 -12.78 17.78
C GLU A 125 -2.70 -13.89 17.92
N ASN A 126 -3.12 -15.16 17.94
CA ASN A 126 -2.26 -16.32 18.15
C ASN A 126 -1.83 -17.03 16.86
N LYS A 127 -2.09 -16.44 15.69
CA LYS A 127 -1.71 -17.03 14.41
C LYS A 127 -0.60 -16.22 13.75
N GLN A 128 0.28 -16.92 13.06
CA GLN A 128 1.25 -16.27 12.18
C GLN A 128 0.68 -16.22 10.77
N GLY A 129 0.49 -15.02 10.25
CA GLY A 129 0.12 -14.80 8.86
C GLY A 129 1.34 -14.73 7.95
N SER A 130 1.12 -15.02 6.69
CA SER A 130 2.12 -14.92 5.64
C SER A 130 1.50 -14.30 4.38
N ILE A 131 2.33 -13.88 3.46
CA ILE A 131 1.94 -13.58 2.09
C ILE A 131 2.18 -14.86 1.29
N ASN A 132 1.13 -15.43 0.75
CA ASN A 132 1.20 -16.75 0.12
C ASN A 132 1.28 -16.69 -1.41
N VAL A 133 1.47 -17.83 -2.05
CA VAL A 133 1.58 -17.95 -3.52
C VAL A 133 0.33 -17.43 -4.24
N ARG A 134 -0.85 -17.52 -3.62
CA ARG A 134 -2.10 -17.01 -4.21
C ARG A 134 -2.11 -15.49 -4.26
N ASP A 135 -1.61 -14.81 -3.22
CA ASP A 135 -1.41 -13.37 -3.23
C ASP A 135 -0.50 -12.97 -4.40
N ALA A 136 0.61 -13.70 -4.60
CA ALA A 136 1.52 -13.47 -5.71
C ALA A 136 0.86 -13.69 -7.07
N ALA A 137 0.10 -14.77 -7.25
CA ALA A 137 -0.62 -15.06 -8.48
C ALA A 137 -1.70 -13.98 -8.79
N THR A 138 -2.43 -13.56 -7.77
CA THR A 138 -3.46 -12.54 -7.88
C THR A 138 -2.88 -11.19 -8.27
N ILE A 139 -1.76 -10.77 -7.66
CA ILE A 139 -1.13 -9.50 -8.02
C ILE A 139 -0.53 -9.55 -9.42
N MET A 140 0.12 -10.64 -9.80
CA MET A 140 0.67 -10.79 -11.15
C MET A 140 -0.44 -10.66 -12.21
N ARG A 141 -1.59 -11.30 -11.99
CA ARG A 141 -2.76 -11.16 -12.87
C ARG A 141 -3.24 -9.72 -12.94
N LYS A 142 -3.36 -9.02 -11.81
CA LYS A 142 -3.78 -7.61 -11.75
C LYS A 142 -2.80 -6.68 -12.46
N LEU A 143 -1.51 -6.85 -12.25
CA LEU A 143 -0.47 -6.02 -12.87
C LEU A 143 -0.37 -6.23 -14.39
N ASN A 144 -0.68 -7.42 -14.89
CA ASN A 144 -0.71 -7.71 -16.32
C ASN A 144 -1.89 -7.08 -17.06
N LEU A 145 -2.94 -6.65 -16.35
CA LEU A 145 -4.04 -5.91 -16.94
C LEU A 145 -3.64 -4.45 -17.15
N LYS A 146 -4.17 -3.82 -18.19
CA LYS A 146 -4.02 -2.38 -18.40
C LYS A 146 -4.54 -1.60 -17.18
N ALA A 147 -3.92 -0.46 -16.86
CA ALA A 147 -4.42 0.45 -15.84
C ALA A 147 -5.85 0.90 -16.17
N TYR A 148 -6.69 1.03 -15.17
CA TYR A 148 -8.10 1.36 -15.33
C TYR A 148 -8.30 2.84 -15.66
N GLU A 149 -7.69 3.73 -14.87
CA GLU A 149 -7.84 5.18 -15.05
C GLU A 149 -6.55 5.98 -14.76
N ALA A 150 -5.56 5.36 -14.09
CA ALA A 150 -4.31 6.04 -13.74
C ALA A 150 -3.21 5.83 -14.79
N GLU A 151 -2.17 6.65 -14.72
CA GLU A 151 -0.95 6.47 -15.51
C GLU A 151 -0.17 5.22 -15.04
N TYR A 152 -0.12 5.02 -13.72
CA TYR A 152 0.60 3.92 -13.09
C TYR A 152 -0.35 3.00 -12.31
N LYS A 153 -0.22 1.70 -12.54
CA LYS A 153 -0.80 0.70 -11.66
C LYS A 153 0.20 0.39 -10.54
N VAL A 154 -0.23 0.52 -9.30
CA VAL A 154 0.63 0.41 -8.12
C VAL A 154 0.23 -0.77 -7.26
N ALA A 155 1.21 -1.60 -6.91
CA ALA A 155 1.06 -2.63 -5.89
C ALA A 155 1.96 -2.32 -4.69
N ILE A 156 1.37 -2.21 -3.52
CA ILE A 156 2.11 -2.01 -2.26
C ILE A 156 2.12 -3.34 -1.51
N ILE A 157 3.32 -3.91 -1.35
CA ILE A 157 3.53 -5.13 -0.58
C ILE A 157 4.04 -4.72 0.79
N TRP A 158 3.20 -4.87 1.80
CA TRP A 158 3.57 -4.59 3.18
C TRP A 158 4.16 -5.81 3.84
N MET A 159 5.33 -5.67 4.47
CA MET A 159 6.10 -6.76 5.09
C MET A 159 6.51 -7.86 4.09
N ALA A 160 7.25 -7.47 3.06
CA ALA A 160 7.70 -8.39 2.01
C ALA A 160 8.54 -9.56 2.56
N GLU A 161 9.15 -9.43 3.75
CA GLU A 161 9.84 -10.51 4.46
C GLU A 161 8.90 -11.65 4.93
N LYS A 162 7.58 -11.45 4.85
CA LYS A 162 6.57 -12.47 5.12
C LYS A 162 6.12 -13.24 3.87
N LEU A 163 6.76 -12.98 2.72
CA LEU A 163 6.55 -13.80 1.52
C LEU A 163 6.95 -15.26 1.81
N ASN A 164 6.00 -16.16 1.59
CA ASN A 164 6.28 -17.58 1.67
C ASN A 164 6.86 -18.06 0.33
N ILE A 165 8.11 -18.51 0.35
CA ILE A 165 8.90 -18.90 -0.84
C ILE A 165 8.77 -20.43 -1.10
N GLN A 166 7.77 -21.09 -0.51
CA GLN A 166 7.56 -22.52 -0.77
C GLN A 166 6.72 -22.80 -2.00
#